data_373350528df92c489674b4a0614d2221
#
_entry.id   373350528df92c489674b4a0614d2221
#
_cell.length_a   1.000
_cell.length_b   1.000
_cell.length_c   1.000
_cell.angle_alpha   90.00
_cell.angle_beta   90.00
_cell.angle_gamma   90.00
#
_symmetry.space_group_name_H-M   'P 1'
#
loop_
_entity.id
_entity.type
_entity.pdbx_description
1 polymer ?
#
loop_
_entity_poly.entity_id
_entity_poly.type
_entity_poly.pdbx_seq_one_letter_code
_entity_poly.pdbx_strand_id
1 'polypeptide(L)'
;MKKTILAAAMALTLSAPAANAANIVETAQGAGVFGTLLAAAQAAGLADALATGDNLTVFAPTDEAFAKLPAGTVENLLKPENKDQLVAVLSYHVLPRELVSNQLPAGPIHVRTIKSGGDRTLAVAKSGATVTVDNATVVQADIKADNGVIHVIDTVMLPSS
;
A
#
# COMPACT_ATOMS: atom_id res chain seq x y z
N MET A 1 15.84 51.22 -34.92
CA MET A 1 15.78 50.42 -34.70
C MET A 1 15.21 49.77 -33.92
N LYS A 2 14.61 49.29 -33.69
CA LYS A 2 13.98 48.67 -32.95
C LYS A 2 14.16 47.48 -32.71
N LYS A 3 14.17 46.96 -31.83
CA LYS A 3 14.27 45.86 -31.53
C LYS A 3 13.40 45.27 -30.97
N THR A 4 12.78 44.56 -31.04
CA THR A 4 11.88 43.91 -30.63
C THR A 4 12.31 42.82 -30.02
N ILE A 5 12.24 42.71 -28.90
CA ILE A 5 12.51 41.72 -28.27
C ILE A 5 11.56 40.96 -27.95
N LEU A 6 11.31 40.01 -28.23
CA LEU A 6 10.53 39.14 -27.96
C LEU A 6 10.86 38.43 -26.98
N ALA A 7 10.51 38.62 -26.00
CA ALA A 7 10.49 37.85 -24.94
C ALA A 7 9.86 36.67 -25.16
N ALA A 8 10.46 35.80 -25.27
CA ALA A 8 9.93 34.60 -25.43
C ALA A 8 9.39 34.23 -24.15
N ALA A 9 8.32 34.26 -24.04
CA ALA A 9 7.68 33.80 -22.99
C ALA A 9 7.82 32.38 -22.90
N MET A 10 8.55 31.91 -22.15
CA MET A 10 8.61 30.71 -21.90
C MET A 10 7.51 30.28 -21.24
N ALA A 11 6.66 29.89 -21.76
CA ALA A 11 5.59 29.29 -21.24
C ALA A 11 6.02 28.04 -20.69
N LEU A 12 6.30 28.02 -19.51
CA LEU A 12 6.44 26.93 -18.95
C LEU A 12 5.28 26.34 -18.75
N THR A 13 4.84 25.65 -19.43
CA THR A 13 3.75 24.86 -19.21
C THR A 13 4.19 23.82 -18.32
N LEU A 14 4.03 24.06 -17.15
CA LEU A 14 3.99 23.08 -16.36
C LEU A 14 2.86 22.36 -16.54
N SER A 15 2.79 21.52 -17.23
CA SER A 15 1.81 20.59 -17.23
C SER A 15 2.00 19.85 -16.02
N ALA A 16 1.50 20.29 -15.04
CA ALA A 16 1.23 19.46 -14.01
C ALA A 16 0.30 18.43 -14.49
N PRO A 17 0.59 17.27 -14.33
CA PRO A 17 -0.28 16.24 -14.71
C PRO A 17 -1.32 16.24 -13.71
N ALA A 18 -1.96 17.22 -13.64
CA ALA A 18 -2.90 17.37 -12.82
C ALA A 18 -3.76 16.29 -12.86
N ALA A 19 -4.31 15.99 -12.09
CA ALA A 19 -5.36 15.12 -12.14
C ALA A 19 -4.98 13.75 -12.29
N ASN A 20 -3.82 13.45 -12.45
CA ASN A 20 -3.61 12.14 -12.50
C ASN A 20 -3.48 11.73 -11.18
N ALA A 21 -4.54 11.26 -10.71
CA ALA A 21 -4.48 10.63 -9.51
C ALA A 21 -3.50 9.50 -9.62
N ALA A 22 -2.56 9.46 -8.77
CA ALA A 22 -1.62 8.38 -8.72
C ALA A 22 -2.33 7.11 -8.23
N ASN A 23 -2.04 6.00 -8.82
CA ASN A 23 -2.54 4.71 -8.33
C ASN A 23 -1.84 4.33 -7.02
N ILE A 24 -2.26 3.22 -6.41
CA ILE A 24 -1.70 2.77 -5.13
C ILE A 24 -0.18 2.63 -5.18
N VAL A 25 0.35 2.07 -6.26
CA VAL A 25 1.78 1.85 -6.41
C VAL A 25 2.54 3.19 -6.50
N GLU A 26 2.04 4.10 -7.31
CA GLU A 26 2.64 5.43 -7.46
C GLU A 26 2.56 6.24 -6.17
N THR A 27 1.44 6.14 -5.48
CA THR A 27 1.26 6.81 -4.19
C THR A 27 2.25 6.27 -3.16
N ALA A 28 2.44 4.96 -3.12
CA ALA A 28 3.41 4.34 -2.23
C ALA A 28 4.84 4.72 -2.60
N GLN A 29 5.16 4.80 -3.88
CA GLN A 29 6.49 5.26 -4.33
C GLN A 29 6.75 6.69 -3.89
N GLY A 30 5.76 7.54 -4.01
CA GLY A 30 5.89 8.94 -3.61
C GLY A 30 6.07 9.15 -2.13
N ALA A 31 5.58 8.24 -1.30
CA ALA A 31 5.75 8.32 0.14
C ALA A 31 7.18 8.04 0.59
N GLY A 32 7.94 7.25 -0.15
CA GLY A 32 9.35 7.01 0.13
C GLY A 32 9.68 6.09 1.30
N VAL A 33 8.67 5.51 1.94
CA VAL A 33 8.86 4.62 3.10
C VAL A 33 8.45 3.19 2.84
N PHE A 34 8.09 2.87 1.61
CA PHE A 34 7.60 1.54 1.23
C PHE A 34 8.51 0.83 0.24
N GLY A 35 9.80 1.11 0.26
CA GLY A 35 10.74 0.51 -0.69
C GLY A 35 10.72 -1.00 -0.66
N THR A 36 10.74 -1.59 0.53
CA THR A 36 10.71 -3.06 0.70
C THR A 36 9.37 -3.63 0.22
N LEU A 37 8.27 -2.98 0.56
CA LEU A 37 6.95 -3.42 0.13
C LEU A 37 6.83 -3.41 -1.40
N LEU A 38 7.30 -2.36 -2.04
CA LEU A 38 7.25 -2.24 -3.50
C LEU A 38 8.12 -3.28 -4.18
N ALA A 39 9.32 -3.53 -3.65
CA ALA A 39 10.19 -4.57 -4.16
C ALA A 39 9.53 -5.95 -4.01
N ALA A 40 8.89 -6.19 -2.87
CA ALA A 40 8.16 -7.42 -2.62
C ALA A 40 6.97 -7.59 -3.58
N ALA A 41 6.22 -6.52 -3.82
CA ALA A 41 5.09 -6.55 -4.74
C ALA A 41 5.54 -6.85 -6.19
N GLN A 42 6.65 -6.29 -6.60
CA GLN A 42 7.23 -6.58 -7.91
C GLN A 42 7.69 -8.03 -8.01
N ALA A 43 8.41 -8.51 -6.99
CA ALA A 43 8.89 -9.90 -6.95
C ALA A 43 7.74 -10.90 -6.95
N ALA A 44 6.64 -10.57 -6.30
CA ALA A 44 5.46 -11.40 -6.28
C ALA A 44 4.62 -11.32 -7.56
N GLY A 45 4.87 -10.30 -8.39
CA GLY A 45 4.06 -10.06 -9.57
C GLY A 45 2.71 -9.42 -9.26
N LEU A 46 2.57 -8.79 -8.10
CA LEU A 46 1.34 -8.14 -7.68
C LEU A 46 1.31 -6.64 -7.96
N ALA A 47 2.43 -6.06 -8.36
CA ALA A 47 2.50 -4.62 -8.59
C ALA A 47 1.48 -4.16 -9.64
N ASP A 48 1.32 -4.91 -10.73
CA ASP A 48 0.35 -4.58 -11.77
C ASP A 48 -1.08 -4.72 -11.26
N ALA A 49 -1.35 -5.73 -10.47
CA ALA A 49 -2.68 -5.93 -9.89
C ALA A 49 -3.04 -4.78 -8.94
N LEU A 50 -2.07 -4.29 -8.19
CA LEU A 50 -2.25 -3.14 -7.29
C LEU A 50 -2.40 -1.83 -8.07
N ALA A 51 -1.75 -1.73 -9.22
CA ALA A 51 -1.81 -0.53 -10.05
C ALA A 51 -3.11 -0.43 -10.84
N THR A 52 -3.70 -1.56 -11.22
CA THR A 52 -4.86 -1.60 -12.10
C THR A 52 -6.15 -2.06 -11.43
N GLY A 53 -6.06 -2.59 -10.21
CA GLY A 53 -7.27 -2.99 -9.47
C GLY A 53 -8.09 -1.79 -9.04
N ASP A 54 -9.38 -2.00 -8.83
CA ASP A 54 -10.27 -0.94 -8.42
C ASP A 54 -10.74 -1.11 -6.98
N ASN A 55 -10.90 -0.01 -6.30
CA ASN A 55 -11.45 0.00 -4.93
C ASN A 55 -10.70 -0.92 -3.96
N LEU A 56 -9.38 -0.88 -4.04
CA LEU A 56 -8.55 -1.70 -3.17
C LEU A 56 -8.17 -0.96 -1.89
N THR A 57 -7.99 -1.71 -0.81
CA THR A 57 -7.39 -1.19 0.41
C THR A 57 -6.11 -1.95 0.67
N VAL A 58 -5.02 -1.23 0.84
CA VAL A 58 -3.72 -1.85 1.08
C VAL A 58 -3.24 -1.43 2.46
N PHE A 59 -2.95 -2.40 3.30
CA PHE A 59 -2.29 -2.15 4.57
C PHE A 59 -0.79 -2.22 4.28
N ALA A 60 -0.17 -1.06 4.17
CA ALA A 60 1.21 -0.95 3.72
C ALA A 60 2.18 -0.87 4.90
N PRO A 61 2.94 -1.93 5.16
CA PRO A 61 3.97 -1.86 6.18
C PRO A 61 5.15 -1.03 5.68
N THR A 62 5.69 -0.21 6.57
CA THR A 62 6.86 0.60 6.25
C THR A 62 8.12 -0.25 6.22
N ASP A 63 9.22 0.32 5.73
CA ASP A 63 10.53 -0.35 5.77
C ASP A 63 10.91 -0.69 7.23
N GLU A 64 10.55 0.17 8.17
CA GLU A 64 10.75 -0.12 9.59
C GLU A 64 9.93 -1.31 10.06
N ALA A 65 8.72 -1.48 9.55
CA ALA A 65 7.90 -2.63 9.87
C ALA A 65 8.55 -3.93 9.41
N PHE A 66 9.13 -3.93 8.23
CA PHE A 66 9.90 -5.08 7.75
C PHE A 66 11.15 -5.33 8.58
N ALA A 67 11.77 -4.27 9.10
CA ALA A 67 12.95 -4.42 9.95
C ALA A 67 12.64 -5.10 11.29
N LYS A 68 11.38 -5.11 11.71
CA LYS A 68 10.97 -5.80 12.93
C LYS A 68 10.87 -7.31 12.74
N LEU A 69 10.88 -7.78 11.51
CA LEU A 69 10.86 -9.22 11.24
C LEU A 69 12.20 -9.85 11.61
N PRO A 70 12.22 -11.14 11.94
CA PRO A 70 13.47 -11.82 12.20
C PRO A 70 14.46 -11.68 11.04
N ALA A 71 15.75 -11.63 11.36
CA ALA A 71 16.78 -11.46 10.36
C ALA A 71 16.67 -12.54 9.28
N GLY A 72 16.74 -12.11 8.03
CA GLY A 72 16.65 -13.03 6.90
C GLY A 72 15.24 -13.37 6.44
N THR A 73 14.20 -12.98 7.18
CA THR A 73 12.81 -13.28 6.77
C THR A 73 12.47 -12.60 5.46
N VAL A 74 12.77 -11.32 5.34
CA VAL A 74 12.48 -10.56 4.12
C VAL A 74 13.26 -11.13 2.95
N GLU A 75 14.54 -11.39 3.15
CA GLU A 75 15.38 -11.95 2.11
C GLU A 75 14.88 -13.32 1.65
N ASN A 76 14.42 -14.13 2.59
CA ASN A 76 13.83 -15.41 2.26
C ASN A 76 12.55 -15.27 1.46
N LEU A 77 11.68 -14.35 1.85
CA LEU A 77 10.43 -14.13 1.13
C LEU A 77 10.66 -13.59 -0.29
N LEU A 78 11.75 -12.86 -0.50
CA LEU A 78 12.07 -12.32 -1.82
C LEU A 78 12.69 -13.35 -2.76
N LYS A 79 13.03 -14.53 -2.27
CA LYS A 79 13.59 -15.58 -3.12
C LYS A 79 12.56 -16.13 -4.08
N PRO A 80 12.95 -16.42 -5.33
CA PRO A 80 11.99 -16.98 -6.30
C PRO A 80 11.30 -18.26 -5.84
N GLU A 81 12.02 -19.07 -5.05
CA GLU A 81 11.48 -20.34 -4.53
C GLU A 81 10.38 -20.13 -3.50
N ASN A 82 10.35 -18.95 -2.87
CA ASN A 82 9.36 -18.61 -1.86
C ASN A 82 8.33 -17.63 -2.37
N LYS A 83 8.21 -17.48 -3.68
CA LYS A 83 7.28 -16.54 -4.29
C LYS A 83 5.84 -16.75 -3.82
N ASP A 84 5.42 -17.99 -3.67
CA ASP A 84 4.07 -18.29 -3.25
C ASP A 84 3.79 -17.79 -1.83
N GLN A 85 4.79 -17.89 -0.95
CA GLN A 85 4.68 -17.35 0.40
C GLN A 85 4.62 -15.82 0.37
N LEU A 86 5.43 -15.20 -0.48
CA LEU A 86 5.43 -13.76 -0.64
C LEU A 86 4.09 -13.27 -1.17
N VAL A 87 3.52 -13.95 -2.16
CA VAL A 87 2.19 -13.64 -2.69
C VAL A 87 1.14 -13.77 -1.59
N ALA A 88 1.23 -14.82 -0.77
CA ALA A 88 0.29 -15.02 0.33
C ALA A 88 0.38 -13.89 1.36
N VAL A 89 1.58 -13.49 1.74
CA VAL A 89 1.78 -12.38 2.69
C VAL A 89 1.23 -11.08 2.12
N LEU A 90 1.60 -10.73 0.89
CA LEU A 90 1.15 -9.49 0.27
C LEU A 90 -0.37 -9.48 0.04
N SER A 91 -0.92 -10.60 -0.40
CA SER A 91 -2.36 -10.70 -0.60
C SER A 91 -3.14 -10.60 0.71
N TYR A 92 -2.50 -10.99 1.82
CA TYR A 92 -3.10 -10.85 3.13
C TYR A 92 -3.19 -9.37 3.56
N HIS A 93 -2.38 -8.50 2.98
CA HIS A 93 -2.40 -7.07 3.26
C HIS A 93 -3.35 -6.29 2.34
N VAL A 94 -4.00 -6.93 1.40
CA VAL A 94 -4.85 -6.26 0.42
C VAL A 94 -6.29 -6.71 0.55
N LEU A 95 -7.19 -5.74 0.62
CA LEU A 95 -8.63 -6.00 0.64
C LEU A 95 -9.23 -5.68 -0.72
N PRO A 96 -10.16 -6.52 -1.21
CA PRO A 96 -10.82 -6.29 -2.49
C PRO A 96 -11.97 -5.29 -2.39
N ARG A 97 -11.83 -4.28 -1.54
CA ARG A 97 -12.82 -3.23 -1.38
C ARG A 97 -12.19 -2.04 -0.69
N GLU A 98 -12.73 -0.87 -0.91
CA GLU A 98 -12.26 0.33 -0.24
C GLU A 98 -12.78 0.36 1.18
N LEU A 99 -11.89 0.53 2.14
CA LEU A 99 -12.21 0.60 3.55
C LEU A 99 -11.47 1.78 4.17
N VAL A 100 -12.19 2.85 4.43
CA VAL A 100 -11.61 4.03 5.08
C VAL A 100 -11.87 3.99 6.58
N SER A 101 -11.06 4.69 7.33
CA SER A 101 -11.10 4.62 8.80
C SER A 101 -12.45 5.05 9.37
N ASN A 102 -13.15 5.97 8.72
CA ASN A 102 -14.44 6.43 9.20
C ASN A 102 -15.58 5.43 8.93
N GLN A 103 -15.35 4.43 8.10
CA GLN A 103 -16.32 3.36 7.87
C GLN A 103 -16.17 2.23 8.88
N LEU A 104 -15.13 2.26 9.69
CA LEU A 104 -14.89 1.21 10.67
C LEU A 104 -15.80 1.44 11.88
N PRO A 105 -16.55 0.42 12.29
CA PRO A 105 -17.35 0.54 13.51
C PRO A 105 -16.42 0.49 14.73
N ALA A 106 -16.93 0.94 15.83
CA ALA A 106 -16.20 0.79 17.07
C ALA A 106 -16.24 -0.70 17.45
N GLY A 107 -15.09 -1.31 17.50
CA GLY A 107 -14.96 -2.72 17.84
C GLY A 107 -14.38 -3.54 16.69
N PRO A 108 -14.05 -4.78 16.96
CA PRO A 108 -13.39 -5.61 15.97
C PRO A 108 -14.35 -6.08 14.87
N ILE A 109 -13.90 -5.98 13.64
CA ILE A 109 -14.60 -6.58 12.51
C ILE A 109 -13.61 -7.46 11.77
N HIS A 110 -14.15 -8.44 11.08
CA HIS A 110 -13.33 -9.34 10.29
C HIS A 110 -13.57 -9.07 8.82
N VAL A 111 -12.51 -8.75 8.10
CA VAL A 111 -12.59 -8.45 6.68
C VAL A 111 -11.77 -9.45 5.88
N ARG A 112 -12.30 -9.80 4.72
CA ARG A 112 -11.64 -10.82 3.91
C ARG A 112 -10.65 -10.17 2.98
N THR A 113 -9.45 -10.73 2.91
CA THR A 113 -8.38 -10.27 2.02
C THR A 113 -8.46 -10.97 0.66
N ILE A 114 -7.62 -10.56 -0.28
CA ILE A 114 -7.54 -11.21 -1.58
C ILE A 114 -6.73 -12.52 -1.55
N LYS A 115 -6.16 -12.87 -0.40
CA LYS A 115 -5.38 -14.08 -0.28
C LYS A 115 -6.22 -15.31 -0.63
N SER A 116 -5.64 -16.21 -1.39
CA SER A 116 -6.30 -17.44 -1.78
C SER A 116 -5.99 -18.55 -0.79
N GLY A 117 -7.00 -19.12 -0.21
CA GLY A 117 -6.85 -20.28 0.70
C GLY A 117 -6.33 -19.93 2.08
N GLY A 118 -6.49 -20.84 3.00
CA GLY A 118 -6.03 -20.69 4.37
C GLY A 118 -6.68 -19.52 5.10
N ASP A 119 -5.96 -18.98 6.08
CA ASP A 119 -6.41 -17.81 6.80
C ASP A 119 -6.32 -16.58 5.91
N ARG A 120 -7.45 -16.00 5.60
CA ARG A 120 -7.56 -14.85 4.72
C ARG A 120 -8.42 -13.74 5.32
N THR A 121 -8.62 -13.80 6.61
CA THR A 121 -9.46 -12.82 7.29
C THR A 121 -8.61 -11.97 8.21
N LEU A 122 -8.73 -10.65 8.09
CA LEU A 122 -8.06 -9.72 8.98
C LEU A 122 -9.03 -9.24 10.03
N ALA A 123 -8.58 -9.20 11.27
CA ALA A 123 -9.32 -8.56 12.34
C ALA A 123 -8.94 -7.08 12.37
N VAL A 124 -9.87 -6.22 12.04
CA VAL A 124 -9.67 -4.78 12.07
C VAL A 124 -10.48 -4.21 13.22
N ALA A 125 -9.84 -3.48 14.09
CA ALA A 125 -10.50 -2.86 15.22
C ALA A 125 -10.21 -1.38 15.29
N LYS A 126 -11.21 -0.61 15.65
CA LYS A 126 -11.04 0.82 15.85
C LYS A 126 -11.31 1.14 17.30
N SER A 127 -10.36 1.82 17.94
CA SER A 127 -10.51 2.23 19.32
C SER A 127 -10.17 3.71 19.39
N GLY A 128 -11.18 4.55 19.46
CA GLY A 128 -10.99 5.99 19.42
C GLY A 128 -10.39 6.42 18.09
N ALA A 129 -9.25 7.04 18.11
CA ALA A 129 -8.54 7.48 16.91
C ALA A 129 -7.57 6.42 16.38
N THR A 130 -7.39 5.31 17.07
CA THR A 130 -6.44 4.28 16.71
C THR A 130 -7.13 3.14 15.97
N VAL A 131 -6.54 2.71 14.88
CA VAL A 131 -7.00 1.55 14.14
C VAL A 131 -5.93 0.47 14.24
N THR A 132 -6.33 -0.74 14.56
CA THR A 132 -5.43 -1.88 14.60
C THR A 132 -5.91 -2.94 13.62
N VAL A 133 -4.96 -3.65 13.02
CA VAL A 133 -5.27 -4.70 12.08
C VAL A 133 -4.44 -5.90 12.50
N ASP A 134 -5.09 -6.93 12.98
CA ASP A 134 -4.43 -8.08 13.61
C ASP A 134 -3.44 -7.60 14.68
N ASN A 135 -2.16 -7.83 14.44
CA ASN A 135 -1.10 -7.43 15.37
C ASN A 135 -0.47 -6.10 15.01
N ALA A 136 -0.92 -5.47 13.95
CA ALA A 136 -0.33 -4.22 13.46
C ALA A 136 -1.16 -3.02 13.89
N THR A 137 -0.51 -1.90 14.09
CA THR A 137 -1.20 -0.64 14.37
C THR A 137 -1.11 0.25 13.14
N VAL A 138 -2.22 0.84 12.75
CA VAL A 138 -2.24 1.80 11.67
C VAL A 138 -1.69 3.12 12.20
N VAL A 139 -0.56 3.54 11.65
CA VAL A 139 0.09 4.79 12.06
C VAL A 139 -0.35 5.97 11.22
N GLN A 140 -0.83 5.71 10.02
CA GLN A 140 -1.39 6.73 9.16
C GLN A 140 -2.48 6.07 8.30
N ALA A 141 -3.68 6.59 8.36
CA ALA A 141 -4.80 6.01 7.66
C ALA A 141 -5.27 6.91 6.52
N ASP A 142 -6.10 6.34 5.65
CA ASP A 142 -6.82 7.12 4.63
C ASP A 142 -5.94 7.88 3.65
N ILE A 143 -4.82 7.29 3.26
CA ILE A 143 -4.02 7.83 2.17
C ILE A 143 -4.71 7.43 0.88
N LYS A 144 -5.31 8.40 0.21
CA LYS A 144 -6.10 8.10 -0.97
C LYS A 144 -5.23 7.97 -2.21
N ALA A 145 -5.52 6.95 -2.98
CA ALA A 145 -4.97 6.74 -4.30
C ALA A 145 -6.13 6.70 -5.31
N ASP A 146 -5.83 6.78 -6.58
CA ASP A 146 -6.87 6.80 -7.62
C ASP A 146 -7.72 5.52 -7.60
N ASN A 147 -7.11 4.41 -7.32
CA ASN A 147 -7.76 3.11 -7.35
C ASN A 147 -7.95 2.47 -5.99
N GLY A 148 -7.81 3.23 -4.91
CA GLY A 148 -8.01 2.68 -3.58
C GLY A 148 -7.45 3.55 -2.46
N VAL A 149 -7.22 2.91 -1.32
CA VAL A 149 -6.76 3.59 -0.11
C VAL A 149 -5.60 2.82 0.49
N ILE A 150 -4.64 3.53 1.04
CA ILE A 150 -3.51 2.95 1.73
C ILE A 150 -3.59 3.31 3.21
N HIS A 151 -3.46 2.31 4.06
CA HIS A 151 -3.29 2.51 5.50
C HIS A 151 -1.89 2.05 5.87
N VAL A 152 -1.12 2.93 6.47
CA VAL A 152 0.27 2.63 6.86
C VAL A 152 0.26 1.90 8.19
N ILE A 153 0.90 0.75 8.23
CA ILE A 153 1.01 -0.05 9.45
C ILE A 153 2.47 -0.17 9.88
N ASP A 154 2.65 -0.37 11.17
CA ASP A 154 3.98 -0.43 11.77
C ASP A 154 4.52 -1.84 11.95
N THR A 155 3.79 -2.83 11.52
CA THR A 155 4.17 -4.24 11.67
C THR A 155 3.66 -5.02 10.45
N VAL A 156 4.49 -5.91 9.94
CA VAL A 156 4.09 -6.80 8.84
C VAL A 156 3.18 -7.90 9.39
N MET A 157 2.04 -8.08 8.77
CA MET A 157 1.11 -9.13 9.16
C MET A 157 1.48 -10.40 8.41
N LEU A 158 1.68 -11.48 9.15
CA LEU A 158 1.96 -12.78 8.56
C LEU A 158 0.70 -13.65 8.70
N PRO A 159 0.19 -14.18 7.58
CA PRO A 159 -0.97 -15.04 7.66
C PRO A 159 -0.63 -16.36 8.36
N SER A 160 -1.57 -16.86 9.10
CA SER A 160 -1.42 -18.17 9.71
C SER A 160 -1.49 -19.23 8.61
N SER A 161 -0.62 -20.21 8.65
CA SER A 161 -0.61 -21.29 7.66
C SER A 161 -1.65 -22.36 7.98
#